data_7f8ef84fd773594b98fed7630029d1b7
#
_entry.id   7f8ef84fd773594b98fed7630029d1b7
#
_cell.length_a   1.000
_cell.length_b   1.000
_cell.length_c   1.000
_cell.angle_alpha   90.00
_cell.angle_beta   90.00
_cell.angle_gamma   90.00
#
_symmetry.space_group_name_H-M   'P 1'
#
loop_
_entity.id
_entity.type
_entity.pdbx_description
1 polymer ?
#
loop_
_entity_poly.entity_id
_entity_poly.type
_entity_poly.pdbx_seq_one_letter_code
_entity_poly.pdbx_strand_id
1 'polypeptide(L)'
;MKSDIEIAQEAKMKPITEIAASLGLADEDVIPYGRYKAKINHRLIHKASRQGKMVLVTAISPTPAGEGKTTTSVGLADAMNALGKKTMLCLREPSLGPVFGVKGGAAGGGYAQVVPMEDINLHFTGDLHAIGTANNLLAAMIDNSIQQGNPLNIDPRRITWKRCMDMNDRQLRFIVDGLGGKVNG
;
A
#
# COMPACT_ATOMS: atom_id res chain seq x y z
N MET A 1 20.31 -10.54 20.35
CA MET A 1 19.81 -10.71 18.96
C MET A 1 19.49 -9.32 18.46
N LYS A 2 19.91 -8.93 17.26
CA LYS A 2 19.61 -7.60 16.72
C LYS A 2 18.11 -7.46 16.44
N SER A 3 17.57 -6.27 16.64
CA SER A 3 16.19 -5.94 16.26
C SER A 3 16.06 -5.79 14.75
N ASP A 4 14.84 -5.86 14.23
CA ASP A 4 14.55 -5.72 12.79
C ASP A 4 15.09 -4.39 12.24
N ILE A 5 14.96 -3.32 13.01
CA ILE A 5 15.43 -1.99 12.60
C ILE A 5 16.97 -1.92 12.54
N GLU A 6 17.67 -2.52 13.49
CA GLU A 6 19.14 -2.59 13.48
C GLU A 6 19.63 -3.36 12.25
N ILE A 7 18.99 -4.47 11.92
CA ILE A 7 19.31 -5.26 10.72
C ILE A 7 19.06 -4.44 9.44
N ALA A 8 17.92 -3.73 9.37
CA ALA A 8 17.58 -2.89 8.23
C ALA A 8 18.58 -1.75 8.01
N GLN A 9 19.00 -1.10 9.10
CA GLN A 9 19.95 0.02 9.05
C GLN A 9 21.38 -0.39 8.69
N GLU A 10 21.77 -1.61 9.02
CA GLU A 10 23.07 -2.18 8.62
C GLU A 10 23.09 -2.71 7.18
N ALA A 11 21.93 -2.82 6.53
CA ALA A 11 21.84 -3.37 5.19
C ALA A 11 22.54 -2.45 4.16
N LYS A 12 23.36 -3.04 3.30
CA LYS A 12 23.98 -2.34 2.17
C LYS A 12 23.01 -2.29 1.01
N MET A 13 22.23 -1.21 0.94
CA MET A 13 21.25 -1.01 -0.10
C MET A 13 21.88 -0.68 -1.43
N LYS A 14 21.41 -1.31 -2.50
CA LYS A 14 21.73 -0.95 -3.88
C LYS A 14 20.82 0.19 -4.36
N PRO A 15 21.28 1.07 -5.25
CA PRO A 15 20.41 2.01 -5.93
C PRO A 15 19.25 1.30 -6.63
N ILE A 16 18.06 1.89 -6.60
CA ILE A 16 16.87 1.25 -7.20
C ILE A 16 17.02 1.06 -8.71
N THR A 17 17.81 1.88 -9.37
CA THR A 17 18.10 1.76 -10.79
C THR A 17 18.89 0.48 -11.11
N GLU A 18 19.82 0.06 -10.24
CA GLU A 18 20.52 -1.22 -10.39
C GLU A 18 19.57 -2.40 -10.24
N ILE A 19 18.64 -2.31 -9.27
CA ILE A 19 17.60 -3.34 -9.07
C ILE A 19 16.70 -3.41 -10.30
N ALA A 20 16.25 -2.26 -10.83
CA ALA A 20 15.42 -2.20 -12.02
C ALA A 20 16.11 -2.81 -13.24
N ALA A 21 17.38 -2.48 -13.46
CA ALA A 21 18.19 -3.05 -14.52
C ALA A 21 18.34 -4.58 -14.40
N SER A 22 18.51 -5.10 -13.17
CA SER A 22 18.58 -6.54 -12.93
C SER A 22 17.28 -7.30 -13.29
N LEU A 23 16.15 -6.59 -13.27
CA LEU A 23 14.85 -7.11 -13.68
C LEU A 23 14.60 -6.97 -15.19
N GLY A 24 15.52 -6.30 -15.91
CA GLY A 24 15.37 -6.02 -17.34
C GLY A 24 14.41 -4.89 -17.65
N LEU A 25 14.16 -3.99 -16.70
CA LEU A 25 13.35 -2.78 -16.92
C LEU A 25 14.19 -1.71 -17.60
N ALA A 26 13.61 -1.04 -18.59
CA ALA A 26 14.23 0.12 -19.22
C ALA A 26 14.11 1.36 -18.32
N ASP A 27 15.05 2.29 -18.42
CA ASP A 27 15.05 3.51 -17.62
C ASP A 27 13.76 4.32 -17.77
N GLU A 28 13.18 4.34 -18.96
CA GLU A 28 11.90 5.01 -19.27
C GLU A 28 10.69 4.39 -18.58
N ASP A 29 10.81 3.15 -18.14
CA ASP A 29 9.75 2.43 -17.43
C ASP A 29 9.87 2.55 -15.91
N VAL A 30 10.91 3.23 -15.42
CA VAL A 30 11.20 3.38 -13.99
C VAL A 30 11.12 4.86 -13.61
N ILE A 31 10.30 5.16 -12.62
CA ILE A 31 10.14 6.51 -12.09
C ILE A 31 10.76 6.54 -10.69
N PRO A 32 12.01 7.04 -10.54
CA PRO A 32 12.69 7.05 -9.25
C PRO A 32 11.94 7.89 -8.21
N TYR A 33 11.89 7.37 -7.00
CA TYR A 33 11.37 8.06 -5.83
C TYR A 33 12.44 8.05 -4.73
N GLY A 34 13.37 8.95 -4.88
CA GLY A 34 14.62 8.93 -4.14
C GLY A 34 15.60 7.88 -4.69
N ARG A 35 16.63 7.54 -3.90
CA ARG A 35 17.71 6.65 -4.33
C ARG A 35 17.35 5.18 -4.32
N TYR A 36 16.45 4.77 -3.42
CA TYR A 36 16.23 3.37 -3.06
C TYR A 36 14.82 2.87 -3.35
N LYS A 37 13.97 3.71 -3.93
CA LYS A 37 12.59 3.38 -4.29
C LYS A 37 12.27 3.88 -5.68
N ALA A 38 11.33 3.23 -6.36
CA ALA A 38 10.82 3.70 -7.64
C ALA A 38 9.38 3.21 -7.85
N LYS A 39 8.68 3.89 -8.73
CA LYS A 39 7.43 3.40 -9.32
C LYS A 39 7.73 2.81 -10.69
N ILE A 40 6.98 1.79 -11.06
CA ILE A 40 7.04 1.19 -12.39
C ILE A 40 5.90 1.77 -13.23
N ASN A 41 6.20 2.13 -14.46
CA ASN A 41 5.19 2.61 -15.39
C ASN A 41 4.14 1.53 -15.64
N HIS A 42 2.88 1.81 -15.29
CA HIS A 42 1.78 0.86 -15.42
C HIS A 42 1.54 0.39 -16.86
N ARG A 43 1.97 1.16 -17.86
CA ARG A 43 1.88 0.78 -19.28
C ARG A 43 2.65 -0.50 -19.63
N LEU A 44 3.60 -0.91 -18.79
CA LEU A 44 4.30 -2.18 -18.95
C LEU A 44 3.36 -3.38 -18.94
N ILE A 45 2.22 -3.30 -18.26
CA ILE A 45 1.23 -4.39 -18.23
C ILE A 45 0.73 -4.76 -19.63
N HIS A 46 0.71 -3.80 -20.57
CA HIS A 46 0.31 -4.04 -21.95
C HIS A 46 1.42 -4.68 -22.81
N LYS A 47 2.67 -4.59 -22.36
CA LYS A 47 3.83 -5.19 -23.01
C LYS A 47 4.17 -6.57 -22.45
N ALA A 48 3.62 -6.92 -21.29
CA ALA A 48 3.96 -8.14 -20.58
C ALA A 48 3.26 -9.36 -21.18
N SER A 49 4.00 -10.44 -21.39
CA SER A 49 3.44 -11.75 -21.67
C SER A 49 3.38 -12.57 -20.38
N ARG A 50 2.28 -13.30 -20.16
CA ARG A 50 2.14 -14.19 -19.00
C ARG A 50 3.00 -15.44 -19.18
N GLN A 51 4.21 -15.44 -18.63
CA GLN A 51 5.15 -16.55 -18.71
C GLN A 51 5.60 -17.09 -17.35
N GLY A 52 5.34 -16.35 -16.26
CA GLY A 52 5.76 -16.71 -14.91
C GLY A 52 4.77 -17.63 -14.19
N LYS A 53 5.28 -18.39 -13.24
CA LYS A 53 4.48 -19.14 -12.28
C LYS A 53 4.18 -18.25 -11.09
N MET A 54 2.92 -18.23 -10.64
CA MET A 54 2.51 -17.48 -9.45
C MET A 54 2.48 -18.43 -8.24
N VAL A 55 3.10 -17.99 -7.16
CA VAL A 55 3.04 -18.64 -5.84
C VAL A 55 2.34 -17.70 -4.88
N LEU A 56 1.19 -18.14 -4.34
CA LEU A 56 0.44 -17.39 -3.35
C LEU A 56 0.81 -17.87 -1.94
N VAL A 57 1.27 -16.92 -1.11
CA VAL A 57 1.51 -17.16 0.33
C VAL A 57 0.33 -16.59 1.11
N THR A 58 -0.37 -17.46 1.82
CA THR A 58 -1.56 -17.09 2.59
C THR A 58 -1.56 -17.77 3.95
N ALA A 59 -2.51 -17.41 4.81
CA ALA A 59 -2.74 -18.03 6.10
C ALA A 59 -4.19 -18.51 6.22
N ILE A 60 -4.42 -19.58 6.98
CA ILE A 60 -5.74 -20.17 7.19
C ILE A 60 -6.61 -19.25 8.04
N SER A 61 -6.04 -18.69 9.11
CA SER A 61 -6.76 -17.83 10.08
C SER A 61 -5.89 -16.66 10.51
N PRO A 62 -6.47 -15.46 10.69
CA PRO A 62 -5.73 -14.34 11.24
C PRO A 62 -5.44 -14.57 12.74
N THR A 63 -4.28 -14.09 13.19
CA THR A 63 -3.90 -14.06 14.60
C THR A 63 -3.53 -12.65 15.04
N PRO A 64 -3.67 -12.29 16.31
CA PRO A 64 -3.29 -10.96 16.80
C PRO A 64 -1.79 -10.62 16.58
N ALA A 65 -0.93 -11.63 16.67
CA ALA A 65 0.52 -11.46 16.48
C ALA A 65 0.95 -11.43 15.00
N GLY A 66 0.03 -11.73 14.07
CA GLY A 66 0.34 -11.96 12.66
C GLY A 66 0.80 -13.41 12.38
N GLU A 67 0.75 -13.81 11.14
CA GLU A 67 0.99 -15.21 10.72
C GLU A 67 2.32 -15.37 9.96
N GLY A 68 3.12 -14.33 9.87
CA GLY A 68 4.42 -14.38 9.19
C GLY A 68 4.35 -14.48 7.66
N LYS A 69 3.21 -14.18 7.04
CA LYS A 69 3.05 -14.23 5.56
C LYS A 69 4.13 -13.44 4.84
N THR A 70 4.37 -12.20 5.26
CA THR A 70 5.35 -11.33 4.62
C THR A 70 6.77 -11.87 4.81
N THR A 71 7.15 -12.24 6.03
CA THR A 71 8.48 -12.81 6.32
C THR A 71 8.72 -14.08 5.53
N THR A 72 7.72 -14.97 5.44
CA THR A 72 7.80 -16.19 4.64
C THR A 72 7.94 -15.87 3.15
N SER A 73 7.20 -14.89 2.65
CA SER A 73 7.26 -14.50 1.23
C SER A 73 8.63 -13.93 0.86
N VAL A 74 9.19 -13.08 1.72
CA VAL A 74 10.53 -12.50 1.52
C VAL A 74 11.58 -13.59 1.57
N GLY A 75 11.59 -14.43 2.61
CA GLY A 75 12.55 -15.52 2.75
C GLY A 75 12.48 -16.53 1.59
N LEU A 76 11.27 -16.84 1.09
CA LEU A 76 11.11 -17.69 -0.08
C LEU A 76 11.70 -17.03 -1.34
N ALA A 77 11.44 -15.74 -1.55
CA ALA A 77 11.97 -15.01 -2.71
C ALA A 77 13.51 -14.94 -2.68
N ASP A 78 14.08 -14.68 -1.50
CA ASP A 78 15.53 -14.68 -1.29
C ASP A 78 16.15 -16.05 -1.57
N ALA A 79 15.55 -17.12 -1.04
CA ALA A 79 16.01 -18.48 -1.28
C ALA A 79 15.94 -18.86 -2.77
N MET A 80 14.87 -18.51 -3.45
CA MET A 80 14.73 -18.75 -4.89
C MET A 80 15.77 -18.00 -5.71
N ASN A 81 16.03 -16.74 -5.38
CA ASN A 81 17.07 -15.94 -6.03
C ASN A 81 18.47 -16.50 -5.76
N ALA A 82 18.76 -16.95 -4.54
CA ALA A 82 20.01 -17.63 -4.19
C ALA A 82 20.23 -18.92 -4.99
N LEU A 83 19.15 -19.63 -5.34
CA LEU A 83 19.16 -20.79 -6.23
C LEU A 83 19.19 -20.45 -7.72
N GLY A 84 19.42 -19.18 -8.07
CA GLY A 84 19.50 -18.71 -9.45
C GLY A 84 18.17 -18.65 -10.19
N LYS A 85 17.04 -18.69 -9.48
CA LYS A 85 15.73 -18.55 -10.10
C LYS A 85 15.35 -17.09 -10.22
N LYS A 86 14.86 -16.67 -11.37
CA LYS A 86 14.29 -15.32 -11.54
C LYS A 86 12.98 -15.23 -10.75
N THR A 87 13.00 -14.54 -9.64
CA THR A 87 11.85 -14.42 -8.74
C THR A 87 11.53 -12.95 -8.48
N MET A 88 10.27 -12.60 -8.64
CA MET A 88 9.73 -11.29 -8.28
C MET A 88 8.86 -11.44 -7.04
N LEU A 89 9.20 -10.70 -5.99
CA LEU A 89 8.40 -10.62 -4.78
C LEU A 89 7.34 -9.53 -4.94
N CYS A 90 6.09 -9.89 -4.74
CA CYS A 90 4.97 -8.95 -4.76
C CYS A 90 4.31 -8.93 -3.37
N LEU A 91 4.48 -7.85 -2.65
CA LEU A 91 3.91 -7.66 -1.32
C LEU A 91 2.82 -6.60 -1.38
N ARG A 92 1.91 -6.70 -0.42
CA ARG A 92 0.99 -5.59 -0.14
C ARG A 92 1.75 -4.48 0.57
N GLU A 93 1.68 -3.28 0.05
CA GLU A 93 2.24 -2.11 0.70
C GLU A 93 1.44 -1.78 1.97
N PRO A 94 2.11 -1.52 3.10
CA PRO A 94 1.43 -1.13 4.33
C PRO A 94 0.99 0.32 4.28
N SER A 95 -0.01 0.63 5.08
CA SER A 95 -0.27 1.98 5.54
C SER A 95 0.40 2.21 6.90
N LEU A 96 0.08 3.32 7.57
CA LEU A 96 0.63 3.68 8.88
C LEU A 96 0.34 2.67 10.02
N GLY A 97 -0.45 1.63 9.78
CA GLY A 97 -0.80 0.61 10.78
C GLY A 97 0.37 0.00 11.56
N PRO A 98 1.50 -0.36 10.91
CA PRO A 98 2.67 -0.89 11.61
C PRO A 98 3.33 0.09 12.58
N VAL A 99 3.21 1.39 12.34
CA VAL A 99 3.83 2.44 13.18
C VAL A 99 2.97 2.75 14.41
N PHE A 100 1.64 2.65 14.27
CA PHE A 100 0.68 3.04 15.31
C PHE A 100 -0.06 1.88 15.96
N GLY A 101 0.28 0.65 15.63
CA GLY A 101 -0.37 -0.54 16.15
C GLY A 101 0.56 -1.72 16.39
N VAL A 102 -0.01 -2.79 16.90
CA VAL A 102 0.67 -4.07 17.17
C VAL A 102 0.79 -4.93 15.92
N LYS A 103 0.44 -4.38 14.75
CA LYS A 103 0.45 -5.11 13.49
C LYS A 103 1.89 -5.29 13.01
N GLY A 104 2.28 -6.50 12.69
CA GLY A 104 3.62 -6.81 12.17
C GLY A 104 3.96 -5.96 10.94
N GLY A 105 5.24 -5.60 10.82
CA GLY A 105 5.76 -4.79 9.72
C GLY A 105 5.48 -5.44 8.37
N ALA A 106 5.20 -4.63 7.37
CA ALA A 106 4.94 -5.12 6.02
C ALA A 106 6.22 -5.37 5.22
N ALA A 107 7.36 -4.99 5.77
CA ALA A 107 8.67 -5.22 5.17
C ALA A 107 9.27 -6.60 5.46
N GLY A 108 8.61 -7.44 6.26
CA GLY A 108 9.16 -8.71 6.75
C GLY A 108 9.77 -8.56 8.14
N GLY A 109 10.69 -9.44 8.52
CA GLY A 109 11.36 -9.43 9.82
C GLY A 109 12.68 -10.19 9.82
N GLY A 110 13.56 -9.89 10.78
CA GLY A 110 14.90 -10.43 10.85
C GLY A 110 15.70 -10.13 9.59
N TYR A 111 16.35 -11.12 9.03
CA TYR A 111 17.08 -11.00 7.76
C TYR A 111 16.17 -11.17 6.53
N ALA A 112 14.93 -11.60 6.72
CA ALA A 112 13.94 -11.69 5.63
C ALA A 112 13.11 -10.40 5.56
N GLN A 113 13.74 -9.30 5.14
CA GLN A 113 13.12 -7.98 5.05
C GLN A 113 13.38 -7.32 3.71
N VAL A 114 12.44 -6.43 3.33
CA VAL A 114 12.61 -5.47 2.24
C VAL A 114 13.08 -4.14 2.82
N VAL A 115 14.11 -3.57 2.25
CA VAL A 115 14.67 -2.28 2.65
C VAL A 115 14.45 -1.22 1.55
N PRO A 116 14.28 0.05 1.90
CA PRO A 116 14.32 0.69 3.23
C PRO A 116 13.06 0.43 4.04
N MET A 117 13.18 -0.26 5.17
CA MET A 117 12.05 -0.69 5.99
C MET A 117 11.27 0.49 6.58
N GLU A 118 11.98 1.49 7.09
CA GLU A 118 11.36 2.66 7.73
C GLU A 118 10.48 3.42 6.75
N ASP A 119 10.98 3.72 5.57
CA ASP A 119 10.23 4.41 4.52
C ASP A 119 9.01 3.62 4.06
N ILE A 120 9.14 2.30 3.94
CA ILE A 120 8.04 1.42 3.53
C ILE A 120 6.95 1.41 4.60
N ASN A 121 7.32 1.32 5.87
CA ASN A 121 6.39 1.29 6.99
C ASN A 121 5.75 2.65 7.30
N LEU A 122 6.43 3.76 6.97
CA LEU A 122 5.93 5.13 7.21
C LEU A 122 4.95 5.63 6.14
N HIS A 123 4.55 4.82 5.22
CA HIS A 123 3.60 5.20 4.20
C HIS A 123 4.23 5.89 2.98
N PHE A 124 4.65 5.09 2.08
CA PHE A 124 5.10 5.57 0.78
C PHE A 124 3.89 5.86 -0.15
N THR A 125 3.01 4.88 -0.41
CA THR A 125 1.75 5.01 -1.15
C THR A 125 0.84 3.80 -0.89
N GLY A 126 0.46 3.53 0.37
CA GLY A 126 -0.26 2.29 0.68
C GLY A 126 -1.70 2.23 0.17
N ASP A 127 -2.23 1.01 0.08
CA ASP A 127 -3.61 0.73 -0.37
C ASP A 127 -4.64 1.55 0.37
N LEU A 128 -4.51 1.68 1.69
CA LEU A 128 -5.47 2.41 2.50
C LEU A 128 -5.51 3.90 2.17
N HIS A 129 -4.36 4.50 1.87
CA HIS A 129 -4.32 5.88 1.40
C HIS A 129 -4.96 6.00 0.00
N ALA A 130 -4.62 5.11 -0.91
CA ALA A 130 -5.20 5.11 -2.25
C ALA A 130 -6.73 4.93 -2.21
N ILE A 131 -7.21 3.97 -1.42
CA ILE A 131 -8.64 3.72 -1.23
C ILE A 131 -9.33 4.91 -0.56
N GLY A 132 -8.73 5.47 0.50
CA GLY A 132 -9.26 6.64 1.19
C GLY A 132 -9.39 7.84 0.25
N THR A 133 -8.37 8.12 -0.54
CA THR A 133 -8.37 9.21 -1.53
C THR A 133 -9.43 8.98 -2.61
N ALA A 134 -9.52 7.79 -3.18
CA ALA A 134 -10.50 7.45 -4.21
C ALA A 134 -11.94 7.53 -3.67
N ASN A 135 -12.16 7.00 -2.47
CA ASN A 135 -13.46 7.07 -1.80
C ASN A 135 -13.90 8.51 -1.54
N ASN A 136 -13.00 9.35 -1.03
CA ASN A 136 -13.31 10.74 -0.71
C ASN A 136 -13.49 11.58 -1.98
N LEU A 137 -12.77 11.26 -3.06
CA LEU A 137 -13.01 11.89 -4.35
C LEU A 137 -14.42 11.58 -4.86
N LEU A 138 -14.86 10.32 -4.81
CA LEU A 138 -16.22 9.96 -5.21
C LEU A 138 -17.27 10.65 -4.34
N ALA A 139 -17.07 10.71 -3.03
CA ALA A 139 -17.96 11.44 -2.12
C ALA A 139 -18.06 12.94 -2.50
N ALA A 140 -16.92 13.58 -2.77
CA ALA A 140 -16.88 14.96 -3.21
C ALA A 140 -17.57 15.17 -4.57
N MET A 141 -17.43 14.23 -5.50
CA MET A 141 -18.13 14.28 -6.80
C MET A 141 -19.64 14.19 -6.65
N ILE A 142 -20.14 13.34 -5.73
CA ILE A 142 -21.57 13.22 -5.42
C ILE A 142 -22.08 14.55 -4.85
N ASP A 143 -21.40 15.09 -3.84
CA ASP A 143 -21.78 16.36 -3.22
C ASP A 143 -21.80 17.50 -4.24
N ASN A 144 -20.75 17.59 -5.05
CA ASN A 144 -20.64 18.62 -6.06
C ASN A 144 -21.72 18.47 -7.17
N SER A 145 -22.04 17.25 -7.58
CA SER A 145 -23.11 16.99 -8.55
C SER A 145 -24.45 17.50 -8.05
N ILE A 146 -24.76 17.24 -6.79
CA ILE A 146 -26.00 17.73 -6.16
C ILE A 146 -26.00 19.25 -6.10
N GLN A 147 -24.90 19.86 -5.65
CA GLN A 147 -24.77 21.32 -5.52
C GLN A 147 -24.84 22.05 -6.88
N GLN A 148 -24.36 21.43 -7.93
CA GLN A 148 -24.33 22.00 -9.30
C GLN A 148 -25.56 21.65 -10.14
N GLY A 149 -26.70 21.48 -9.50
CA GLY A 149 -27.98 21.30 -10.18
C GLY A 149 -28.45 19.86 -10.33
N ASN A 150 -27.73 18.91 -9.75
CA ASN A 150 -28.13 17.50 -9.62
C ASN A 150 -28.60 16.83 -10.94
N PRO A 151 -27.80 16.85 -12.00
CA PRO A 151 -28.20 16.37 -13.32
C PRO A 151 -28.55 14.87 -13.34
N LEU A 152 -28.08 14.12 -12.34
CA LEU A 152 -28.38 12.70 -12.17
C LEU A 152 -29.63 12.45 -11.30
N ASN A 153 -30.27 13.50 -10.81
CA ASN A 153 -31.44 13.44 -9.94
C ASN A 153 -31.22 12.55 -8.70
N ILE A 154 -30.06 12.69 -8.07
CA ILE A 154 -29.69 11.94 -6.85
C ILE A 154 -30.58 12.42 -5.70
N ASP A 155 -31.24 11.48 -5.00
CA ASP A 155 -31.97 11.77 -3.78
C ASP A 155 -30.98 11.79 -2.60
N PRO A 156 -30.67 12.95 -1.97
CA PRO A 156 -29.71 13.04 -0.89
C PRO A 156 -30.05 12.12 0.31
N ARG A 157 -31.33 11.84 0.52
CA ARG A 157 -31.79 10.96 1.63
C ARG A 157 -31.46 9.48 1.40
N ARG A 158 -31.09 9.11 0.16
CA ARG A 158 -30.76 7.73 -0.24
C ARG A 158 -29.28 7.52 -0.43
N ILE A 159 -28.43 8.51 -0.13
CA ILE A 159 -26.99 8.38 -0.21
C ILE A 159 -26.52 7.52 0.96
N THR A 160 -25.96 6.36 0.63
CA THR A 160 -25.33 5.45 1.59
C THR A 160 -23.81 5.51 1.56
N TRP A 161 -23.25 6.25 0.61
CA TRP A 161 -21.81 6.42 0.45
C TRP A 161 -21.26 7.31 1.56
N LYS A 162 -20.24 6.81 2.27
CA LYS A 162 -19.64 7.51 3.41
C LYS A 162 -18.21 7.92 3.08
N ARG A 163 -17.75 9.01 3.66
CA ARG A 163 -16.35 9.41 3.59
C ARG A 163 -15.47 8.49 4.43
N CYS A 164 -14.25 8.24 3.96
CA CYS A 164 -13.22 7.66 4.79
C CYS A 164 -12.71 8.73 5.76
N MET A 165 -12.76 8.41 7.04
CA MET A 165 -12.21 9.26 8.09
C MET A 165 -10.73 8.94 8.31
N ASP A 166 -9.98 9.89 8.85
CA ASP A 166 -8.58 9.70 9.18
C ASP A 166 -8.42 8.88 10.47
N MET A 167 -7.19 8.44 10.77
CA MET A 167 -6.90 7.53 11.87
C MET A 167 -7.31 8.05 13.25
N ASN A 168 -7.44 9.35 13.44
CA ASN A 168 -7.72 9.99 14.71
C ASN A 168 -9.12 10.58 14.79
N ASP A 169 -10.14 9.78 14.57
CA ASP A 169 -11.54 10.20 14.61
C ASP A 169 -12.01 10.69 15.98
N ARG A 170 -11.21 10.54 17.03
CA ARG A 170 -11.59 10.97 18.39
C ARG A 170 -11.98 12.44 18.45
N GLN A 171 -11.34 13.29 17.67
CA GLN A 171 -11.68 14.71 17.57
C GLN A 171 -13.08 14.95 16.99
N LEU A 172 -13.60 13.97 16.23
CA LEU A 172 -14.91 14.08 15.59
C LEU A 172 -16.07 13.64 16.48
N ARG A 173 -15.82 13.09 17.67
CA ARG A 173 -16.86 12.60 18.58
C ARG A 173 -17.84 13.66 19.05
N PHE A 174 -17.42 14.91 19.03
CA PHE A 174 -18.20 16.06 19.49
C PHE A 174 -18.59 17.00 18.35
N ILE A 175 -18.44 16.56 17.10
CA ILE A 175 -18.88 17.32 15.93
C ILE A 175 -20.36 17.02 15.73
N VAL A 176 -21.12 18.08 15.57
CA VAL A 176 -22.49 18.04 15.07
C VAL A 176 -22.46 18.42 13.60
N ASP A 177 -22.86 17.51 12.75
CA ASP A 177 -22.89 17.68 11.30
C ASP A 177 -24.34 17.63 10.79
N GLY A 178 -24.57 18.09 9.58
CA GLY A 178 -25.89 18.01 8.95
C GLY A 178 -26.90 19.06 9.42
N LEU A 179 -26.46 20.16 10.00
CA LEU A 179 -27.35 21.23 10.46
C LEU A 179 -27.98 22.08 9.33
N GLY A 180 -27.57 21.87 8.11
CA GLY A 180 -28.06 22.59 6.93
C GLY A 180 -29.42 22.15 6.39
N GLY A 181 -30.10 21.23 7.07
CA GLY A 181 -31.37 20.67 6.66
C GLY A 181 -31.25 19.45 5.73
N LYS A 182 -32.37 19.01 5.16
CA LYS A 182 -32.48 17.74 4.42
C LYS A 182 -31.58 17.61 3.19
N VAL A 183 -31.10 18.72 2.65
CA VAL A 183 -30.25 18.74 1.44
C VAL A 183 -28.77 18.68 1.81
N ASN A 184 -28.41 19.18 3.00
CA ASN A 184 -27.02 19.27 3.46
C ASN A 184 -26.77 18.46 4.75
N GLY A 185 -27.69 17.62 5.11
CA GLY A 185 -27.62 16.80 6.31
C GLY A 185 -27.07 15.41 6.12
#